data_e14b10a178ec2729cbfb11e3c299b90e
#
_entry.id   e14b10a178ec2729cbfb11e3c299b90e
#
_cell.length_a   1.000
_cell.length_b   1.000
_cell.length_c   1.000
_cell.angle_alpha   90.00
_cell.angle_beta   90.00
_cell.angle_gamma   90.00
#
_symmetry.space_group_name_H-M   'P 1'
#
loop_
_entity.id
_entity.type
_entity.pdbx_description
1 polymer ?
#
loop_
_entity_poly.entity_id
_entity_poly.type
_entity_poly.pdbx_seq_one_letter_code
_entity_poly.pdbx_strand_id
1 'polypeptide(L)'
;MKSLTHYLWFTTKQRQEIIDITAEVAAQVAKSGVREGLVLVSAMHISASVFVNDHESGLWQDILTWLEGTVAPWDPGRYRHNETGEDNAAAHLRSLTVGHEVIVPITDGKLDFGPWQRVFYGEWDGQRKKRVIIKVLGE
;
A
#
# COMPACT_ATOMS: atom_id res chain seq x y z
N MET A 1 14.72 -5.41 22.73
CA MET A 1 13.89 -5.14 21.53
C MET A 1 14.60 -4.21 20.60
N LYS A 2 14.56 -4.50 19.31
CA LYS A 2 15.06 -3.64 18.24
C LYS A 2 13.90 -2.97 17.54
N SER A 3 14.12 -1.78 17.01
CA SER A 3 13.13 -1.08 16.21
C SER A 3 13.81 -0.28 15.08
N LEU A 4 13.11 -0.13 13.97
CA LEU A 4 13.56 0.69 12.86
C LEU A 4 12.33 1.35 12.24
N THR A 5 12.47 2.63 11.90
CA THR A 5 11.43 3.36 11.16
C THR A 5 12.04 3.90 9.88
N HIS A 6 11.36 3.68 8.77
CA HIS A 6 11.78 4.18 7.47
C HIS A 6 10.56 4.67 6.69
N TYR A 7 10.76 5.72 5.90
CA TYR A 7 9.71 6.27 5.05
C TYR A 7 10.09 6.08 3.58
N LEU A 8 9.16 5.50 2.81
CA LEU A 8 9.25 5.48 1.35
C LEU A 8 8.41 6.62 0.79
N TRP A 9 8.95 7.36 -0.16
CA TRP A 9 8.27 8.46 -0.81
C TRP A 9 7.96 8.12 -2.26
N PHE A 10 6.74 8.45 -2.69
CA PHE A 10 6.28 8.22 -4.06
C PHE A 10 5.69 9.49 -4.65
N THR A 11 5.95 9.69 -5.94
CA THR A 11 5.19 10.60 -6.79
C THR A 11 4.90 9.79 -8.05
N THR A 12 3.72 9.20 -8.13
CA THR A 12 3.36 8.32 -9.24
C THR A 12 3.16 9.10 -10.53
N LYS A 13 3.43 8.47 -11.65
CA LYS A 13 3.23 9.06 -12.98
C LYS A 13 1.75 9.11 -13.35
N GLN A 14 1.00 8.11 -12.90
CA GLN A 14 -0.43 7.99 -13.16
C GLN A 14 -1.22 8.26 -11.89
N ARG A 15 -2.48 8.63 -12.06
CA ARG A 15 -3.36 8.88 -10.93
C ARG A 15 -3.65 7.61 -10.16
N GLN A 16 -3.73 6.47 -10.84
CA GLN A 16 -3.89 5.15 -10.23
C GLN A 16 -2.75 4.26 -10.66
N GLU A 17 -2.09 3.65 -9.69
CA GLU A 17 -0.90 2.85 -9.95
C GLU A 17 -0.71 1.84 -8.83
N ILE A 18 -0.25 0.64 -9.17
CA ILE A 18 0.13 -0.40 -8.20
C ILE A 18 1.63 -0.61 -8.31
N ILE A 19 2.32 -0.55 -7.18
CA ILE A 19 3.79 -0.67 -7.11
C ILE A 19 4.16 -1.78 -6.14
N ASP A 20 4.97 -2.76 -6.59
CA ASP A 20 5.54 -3.77 -5.72
C ASP A 20 6.67 -3.15 -4.91
N ILE A 21 6.52 -3.12 -3.58
CA ILE A 21 7.49 -2.54 -2.64
C ILE A 21 8.14 -3.60 -1.75
N THR A 22 8.01 -4.86 -2.10
CA THR A 22 8.54 -5.98 -1.30
C THR A 22 10.04 -5.87 -1.07
N ALA A 23 10.80 -5.51 -2.10
CA ALA A 23 12.26 -5.39 -1.98
C ALA A 23 12.67 -4.29 -1.00
N GLU A 24 11.97 -3.15 -1.02
CA GLU A 24 12.21 -2.03 -0.12
C GLU A 24 11.88 -2.42 1.34
N VAL A 25 10.79 -3.14 1.55
CA VAL A 25 10.41 -3.65 2.87
C VAL A 25 11.45 -4.65 3.37
N ALA A 26 11.84 -5.61 2.53
CA ALA A 26 12.85 -6.62 2.88
C ALA A 26 14.19 -5.97 3.24
N ALA A 27 14.60 -4.91 2.53
CA ALA A 27 15.83 -4.17 2.82
C ALA A 27 15.79 -3.55 4.22
N GLN A 28 14.66 -3.00 4.64
CA GLN A 28 14.53 -2.41 5.97
C GLN A 28 14.50 -3.47 7.07
N VAL A 29 13.89 -4.62 6.82
CA VAL A 29 13.94 -5.76 7.74
C VAL A 29 15.39 -6.20 7.94
N ALA A 30 16.15 -6.38 6.87
CA ALA A 30 17.57 -6.74 6.95
C ALA A 30 18.37 -5.69 7.73
N LYS A 31 18.15 -4.40 7.44
CA LYS A 31 18.85 -3.29 8.12
C LYS A 31 18.53 -3.22 9.61
N SER A 32 17.33 -3.61 10.02
CA SER A 32 16.92 -3.57 11.43
C SER A 32 17.66 -4.56 12.32
N GLY A 33 18.16 -5.63 11.74
CA GLY A 33 18.79 -6.73 12.49
C GLY A 33 17.78 -7.58 13.27
N VAL A 34 16.48 -7.35 13.12
CA VAL A 34 15.44 -8.14 13.77
C VAL A 34 15.41 -9.54 13.15
N ARG A 35 15.47 -10.55 14.00
CA ARG A 35 15.38 -11.95 13.57
C ARG A 35 13.99 -12.53 13.78
N GLU A 36 13.33 -12.15 14.87
CA GLU A 36 11.98 -12.58 15.19
C GLU A 36 11.14 -11.36 15.54
N GLY A 37 10.07 -11.12 14.79
CA GLY A 37 9.25 -9.94 15.00
C GLY A 37 8.21 -9.71 13.93
N LEU A 38 7.86 -8.44 13.78
CA LEU A 38 6.85 -7.99 12.84
C LEU A 38 7.33 -6.75 12.11
N VAL A 39 6.91 -6.61 10.86
CA VAL A 39 7.02 -5.35 10.12
C VAL A 39 5.62 -4.85 9.78
N LEU A 40 5.37 -3.60 10.14
CA LEU A 40 4.18 -2.85 9.73
C LEU A 40 4.55 -2.02 8.49
N VAL A 41 3.71 -2.09 7.46
CA VAL A 41 3.83 -1.24 6.26
C VAL A 41 2.50 -0.52 6.10
N SER A 42 2.52 0.80 6.20
CA SER A 42 1.28 1.59 6.24
C SER A 42 1.35 2.82 5.35
N ALA A 43 0.33 2.99 4.50
CA ALA A 43 0.14 4.22 3.74
C ALA A 43 -0.29 5.33 4.70
N MET A 44 0.33 6.51 4.55
CA MET A 44 0.09 7.64 5.45
C MET A 44 -0.82 8.70 4.80
N HIS A 45 -1.59 8.30 3.81
CA HIS A 45 -2.53 9.15 3.09
C HIS A 45 -3.86 8.43 2.90
N ILE A 46 -4.93 9.20 2.91
CA ILE A 46 -6.31 8.68 2.91
C ILE A 46 -6.83 8.29 1.53
N SER A 47 -5.99 8.37 0.52
CA SER A 47 -6.28 8.03 -0.88
C SER A 47 -5.28 7.03 -1.46
N ALA A 48 -4.63 6.27 -0.59
CA ALA A 48 -3.65 5.24 -0.95
C ALA A 48 -3.83 4.02 -0.05
N SER A 49 -3.22 2.91 -0.42
CA SER A 49 -3.33 1.64 0.29
C SER A 49 -2.00 0.90 0.33
N VAL A 50 -1.88 -0.04 1.26
CA VAL A 50 -0.88 -1.10 1.25
C VAL A 50 -1.61 -2.43 1.37
N PHE A 51 -1.28 -3.39 0.52
CA PHE A 51 -1.91 -4.70 0.53
C PHE A 51 -0.93 -5.79 0.12
N VAL A 52 -1.27 -7.03 0.41
CA VAL A 52 -0.49 -8.22 0.05
C VAL A 52 -1.26 -9.04 -0.96
N ASN A 53 -0.63 -9.37 -2.09
CA ASN A 53 -1.19 -10.23 -3.11
C ASN A 53 -0.10 -10.70 -4.07
N ASP A 54 -0.49 -11.29 -5.19
CA ASP A 54 0.40 -11.85 -6.19
C ASP A 54 0.93 -10.77 -7.15
N HIS A 55 2.19 -10.91 -7.55
CA HIS A 55 2.82 -10.05 -8.54
C HIS A 55 2.54 -10.59 -9.94
N GLU A 56 1.39 -10.24 -10.50
CA GLU A 56 0.99 -10.67 -11.85
C GLU A 56 0.21 -9.53 -12.51
N SER A 57 0.62 -9.12 -13.69
CA SER A 57 0.09 -7.92 -14.35
C SER A 57 -1.39 -8.03 -14.71
N GLY A 58 -1.87 -9.21 -15.07
CA GLY A 58 -3.28 -9.45 -15.34
C GLY A 58 -4.14 -9.26 -14.10
N LEU A 59 -3.67 -9.75 -12.96
CA LEU A 59 -4.35 -9.56 -11.68
C LEU A 59 -4.39 -8.07 -11.30
N TRP A 60 -3.32 -7.33 -11.52
CA TRP A 60 -3.30 -5.88 -11.25
C TRP A 60 -4.36 -5.17 -12.08
N GLN A 61 -4.50 -5.52 -13.34
CA GLN A 61 -5.53 -4.97 -14.19
C GLN A 61 -6.93 -5.34 -13.71
N ASP A 62 -7.12 -6.58 -13.26
CA ASP A 62 -8.38 -7.04 -12.69
C ASP A 62 -8.74 -6.28 -11.41
N ILE A 63 -7.76 -6.00 -10.54
CA ILE A 63 -7.96 -5.20 -9.32
C ILE A 63 -8.45 -3.79 -9.69
N LEU A 64 -7.78 -3.13 -10.64
CA LEU A 64 -8.18 -1.79 -11.07
C LEU A 64 -9.58 -1.78 -11.68
N THR A 65 -9.90 -2.76 -12.51
CA THR A 65 -11.22 -2.92 -13.12
C THR A 65 -12.30 -3.17 -12.06
N TRP A 66 -12.02 -4.02 -11.09
CA TRP A 66 -12.94 -4.31 -9.98
C TRP A 66 -13.21 -3.08 -9.13
N LEU A 67 -12.17 -2.32 -8.79
CA LEU A 67 -12.32 -1.09 -8.02
C LEU A 67 -13.18 -0.07 -8.77
N GLU A 68 -12.94 0.10 -10.07
CA GLU A 68 -13.70 1.04 -10.90
C GLU A 68 -15.15 0.61 -11.10
N GLY A 69 -15.39 -0.67 -11.36
CA GLY A 69 -16.74 -1.15 -11.72
C GLY A 69 -17.62 -1.48 -10.51
N THR A 70 -17.03 -1.92 -9.41
CA THR A 70 -17.79 -2.52 -8.30
C THR A 70 -17.66 -1.75 -6.99
N VAL A 71 -16.46 -1.22 -6.68
CA VAL A 71 -16.20 -0.60 -5.38
C VAL A 71 -16.50 0.89 -5.39
N ALA A 72 -15.81 1.64 -6.22
CA ALA A 72 -15.95 3.11 -6.26
C ALA A 72 -15.60 3.61 -7.65
N PRO A 73 -16.59 3.69 -8.55
CA PRO A 73 -16.40 4.27 -9.88
C PRO A 73 -15.88 5.70 -9.81
N TRP A 74 -14.99 6.05 -10.72
CA TRP A 74 -14.48 7.42 -10.82
C TRP A 74 -15.49 8.30 -11.53
N ASP A 75 -16.49 8.74 -10.78
CA ASP A 75 -17.56 9.61 -11.26
C ASP A 75 -17.69 10.80 -10.30
N PRO A 76 -17.06 11.93 -10.61
CA PRO A 76 -17.03 13.07 -9.68
C PRO A 76 -18.40 13.58 -9.24
N GLY A 77 -19.41 13.52 -10.10
CA GLY A 77 -20.76 13.99 -9.79
C GLY A 77 -21.56 13.07 -8.87
N ARG A 78 -21.06 11.87 -8.60
CA ARG A 78 -21.77 10.84 -7.83
C ARG A 78 -21.65 11.02 -6.31
N TYR A 79 -20.60 11.67 -5.84
CA TYR A 79 -20.22 11.68 -4.43
C TYR A 79 -20.39 13.05 -3.78
N ARG A 80 -20.93 13.06 -2.57
CA ARG A 80 -21.11 14.29 -1.79
C ARG A 80 -19.79 14.97 -1.43
N HIS A 81 -18.74 14.17 -1.18
CA HIS A 81 -17.41 14.71 -0.88
C HIS A 81 -16.93 15.66 -1.98
N ASN A 82 -17.24 15.34 -3.23
CA ASN A 82 -16.82 16.14 -4.37
C ASN A 82 -17.57 17.48 -4.50
N GLU A 83 -18.66 17.67 -3.75
CA GLU A 83 -19.38 18.96 -3.66
C GLU A 83 -18.57 20.04 -2.96
N THR A 84 -17.51 19.65 -2.24
CA THR A 84 -16.60 20.59 -1.55
C THR A 84 -15.52 21.19 -2.44
N GLY A 85 -15.55 20.92 -3.74
CA GLY A 85 -14.53 21.34 -4.70
C GLY A 85 -13.46 20.29 -4.98
N GLU A 86 -13.55 19.13 -4.32
CA GLU A 86 -12.68 17.99 -4.56
C GLU A 86 -13.22 17.07 -5.65
N ASP A 87 -12.41 16.14 -6.16
CA ASP A 87 -12.84 15.19 -7.17
C ASP A 87 -12.47 13.74 -6.84
N ASN A 88 -12.02 13.48 -5.61
CA ASN A 88 -11.30 12.28 -5.23
C ASN A 88 -12.03 11.37 -4.24
N ALA A 89 -13.34 11.49 -4.10
CA ALA A 89 -14.12 10.64 -3.20
C ALA A 89 -13.90 9.14 -3.50
N ALA A 90 -13.83 8.77 -4.78
CA ALA A 90 -13.58 7.38 -5.19
C ALA A 90 -12.26 6.86 -4.63
N ALA A 91 -11.21 7.68 -4.62
CA ALA A 91 -9.91 7.29 -4.07
C ALA A 91 -9.98 7.01 -2.57
N HIS A 92 -10.72 7.82 -1.81
CA HIS A 92 -10.92 7.59 -0.38
C HIS A 92 -11.67 6.27 -0.12
N LEU A 93 -12.68 5.97 -0.90
CA LEU A 93 -13.46 4.74 -0.75
C LEU A 93 -12.66 3.51 -1.13
N ARG A 94 -11.81 3.59 -2.15
CA ARG A 94 -10.88 2.53 -2.52
C ARG A 94 -9.86 2.29 -1.43
N SER A 95 -9.29 3.35 -0.87
CA SER A 95 -8.37 3.26 0.27
C SER A 95 -9.02 2.58 1.47
N LEU A 96 -10.25 2.97 1.79
CA LEU A 96 -11.02 2.38 2.88
C LEU A 96 -11.27 0.87 2.66
N THR A 97 -11.57 0.48 1.43
CA THR A 97 -11.92 -0.90 1.07
C THR A 97 -10.71 -1.81 1.02
N VAL A 98 -9.64 -1.37 0.36
CA VAL A 98 -8.39 -2.15 0.22
C VAL A 98 -7.61 -2.16 1.53
N GLY A 99 -7.69 -1.08 2.28
CA GLY A 99 -6.98 -0.92 3.54
C GLY A 99 -5.69 -0.13 3.39
N HIS A 100 -5.20 0.39 4.50
CA HIS A 100 -4.02 1.27 4.50
C HIS A 100 -2.76 0.59 5.01
N GLU A 101 -2.84 -0.61 5.59
CA GLU A 101 -1.69 -1.25 6.21
C GLU A 101 -1.71 -2.76 6.09
N VAL A 102 -0.52 -3.33 6.20
CA VAL A 102 -0.32 -4.77 6.40
C VAL A 102 0.72 -4.98 7.49
N ILE A 103 0.62 -6.13 8.15
CA ILE A 103 1.62 -6.62 9.10
C ILE A 103 2.13 -7.95 8.56
N VAL A 104 3.46 -8.06 8.43
CA VAL A 104 4.10 -9.27 7.93
C VAL A 104 5.02 -9.84 9.01
N PRO A 105 4.96 -11.13 9.29
CA PRO A 105 5.89 -11.77 10.23
C PRO A 105 7.33 -11.72 9.73
N ILE A 106 8.25 -11.59 10.68
CA ILE A 106 9.69 -11.76 10.44
C ILE A 106 10.12 -13.02 11.18
N THR A 107 10.66 -13.97 10.45
CA THR A 107 11.17 -15.22 10.99
C THR A 107 12.59 -15.42 10.47
N ASP A 108 13.51 -15.72 11.36
CA ASP A 108 14.92 -15.93 11.02
C ASP A 108 15.52 -14.78 10.18
N GLY A 109 15.12 -13.56 10.49
CA GLY A 109 15.65 -12.35 9.86
C GLY A 109 15.07 -12.01 8.50
N LYS A 110 14.00 -12.68 8.08
CA LYS A 110 13.40 -12.50 6.75
C LYS A 110 11.89 -12.36 6.85
N LEU A 111 11.29 -11.71 5.83
CA LEU A 111 9.85 -11.70 5.66
C LEU A 111 9.34 -13.15 5.52
N ASP A 112 8.41 -13.54 6.37
CA ASP A 112 7.84 -14.89 6.37
C ASP A 112 6.55 -14.89 5.57
N PHE A 113 6.70 -15.08 4.27
CA PHE A 113 5.63 -15.05 3.29
C PHE A 113 5.29 -16.43 2.77
N GLY A 114 4.03 -16.61 2.37
CA GLY A 114 3.67 -17.65 1.40
C GLY A 114 4.35 -17.38 0.05
N PRO A 115 4.49 -18.40 -0.82
CA PRO A 115 5.32 -18.31 -2.02
C PRO A 115 4.88 -17.24 -3.04
N TRP A 116 3.62 -16.81 -2.99
CA TRP A 116 3.07 -15.84 -3.94
C TRP A 116 2.76 -14.47 -3.31
N GLN A 117 3.05 -14.32 -2.02
CA GLN A 117 2.77 -13.06 -1.33
C GLN A 117 3.84 -12.01 -1.62
N ARG A 118 3.39 -10.83 -2.03
CA ARG A 118 4.21 -9.62 -2.23
C ARG A 118 3.52 -8.44 -1.57
N VAL A 119 4.26 -7.45 -1.15
CA VAL A 119 3.70 -6.21 -0.59
C VAL A 119 3.58 -5.17 -1.69
N PHE A 120 2.39 -4.58 -1.81
CA PHE A 120 2.11 -3.56 -2.80
C PHE A 120 1.69 -2.24 -2.17
N TYR A 121 2.08 -1.15 -2.80
CA TYR A 121 1.51 0.17 -2.60
C TYR A 121 0.47 0.41 -3.70
N GLY A 122 -0.76 0.74 -3.29
CA GLY A 122 -1.82 1.12 -4.20
C GLY A 122 -2.06 2.62 -4.15
N GLU A 123 -1.90 3.30 -5.28
CA GLU A 123 -2.16 4.72 -5.40
C GLU A 123 -3.49 4.93 -6.09
N TRP A 124 -4.38 5.67 -5.45
CA TRP A 124 -5.71 5.92 -6.00
C TRP A 124 -5.93 7.38 -6.39
N ASP A 125 -5.07 8.30 -5.96
CA ASP A 125 -5.12 9.74 -6.29
C ASP A 125 -3.69 10.30 -6.37
N GLY A 126 -2.94 9.81 -7.33
CA GLY A 126 -1.52 10.04 -7.48
C GLY A 126 -1.14 11.38 -8.10
N GLN A 127 0.08 11.41 -8.65
CA GLN A 127 0.73 12.58 -9.23
C GLN A 127 1.04 13.66 -8.19
N ARG A 128 1.07 13.28 -6.91
CA ARG A 128 1.47 14.12 -5.77
C ARG A 128 2.38 13.32 -4.86
N LYS A 129 3.20 14.03 -4.09
CA LYS A 129 4.15 13.40 -3.16
C LYS A 129 3.42 12.77 -1.99
N LYS A 130 3.61 11.47 -1.80
CA LYS A 130 3.03 10.68 -0.70
C LYS A 130 4.06 9.76 -0.09
N ARG A 131 3.80 9.29 1.12
CA ARG A 131 4.74 8.42 1.84
C ARG A 131 4.06 7.21 2.46
N VAL A 132 4.88 6.18 2.64
CA VAL A 132 4.55 4.94 3.34
C VAL A 132 5.54 4.80 4.49
N ILE A 133 5.05 4.45 5.66
CA ILE A 133 5.91 4.12 6.79
C ILE A 133 6.17 2.62 6.82
N ILE A 134 7.43 2.25 7.05
CA ILE A 134 7.85 0.89 7.35
C ILE A 134 8.35 0.90 8.79
N LYS A 135 7.71 0.12 9.65
CA LYS A 135 8.05 0.03 11.08
C LYS A 135 8.39 -1.40 11.41
N VAL A 136 9.63 -1.65 11.79
CA VAL A 136 10.12 -2.98 12.17
C VAL A 136 10.29 -3.04 13.67
N LEU A 137 9.75 -4.08 14.29
CA LEU A 137 9.88 -4.33 15.73
C LEU A 137 10.19 -5.81 15.98
N GLY A 138 11.08 -6.08 16.93
CA GLY A 138 11.34 -7.45 17.37
C GLY A 138 12.66 -7.63 18.08
N GLU A 139 13.07 -8.87 18.15
CA GLU A 139 14.34 -9.28 18.78
C GLU A 139 15.42 -9.67 17.75
#